data_d30a0d582bcb0f4f17b5c3bb41951f7b
#
_entry.id   d30a0d582bcb0f4f17b5c3bb41951f7b
#
_cell.length_a   1.000
_cell.length_b   1.000
_cell.length_c   1.000
_cell.angle_alpha   90.00
_cell.angle_beta   90.00
_cell.angle_gamma   90.00
#
_symmetry.space_group_name_H-M   'P 1'
#
loop_
_entity.id
_entity.type
_entity.pdbx_description
1 polymer ?
#
loop_
_entity_poly.entity_id
_entity_poly.type
_entity_poly.pdbx_seq_one_letter_code
_entity_poly.pdbx_strand_id
1 'polypeptide(L)'
;MRKRVYAAAAATLLLSHAGSLLAIGNIDLNGFSTVGATLSDSSIDSQNGNITDDVGFDQDTRVGLQVSADINDKISLTAQILGDARADSNFDATFDWAFISYTFSDNVSVRGGKIKFPTFLISDYFEVGYAYPWIRPPAEVYGGNPINAITGVDVLFRAGLGPVDLLVQPYFGTAKNEDALVPQEALPFFGLSPGSVTYAKFDADNMAGINVALSNELFTLRGGYLQTDVSAPDFGITNSEDVTFSSVGATLDWHNVIVYSEAFKRDIDGLANGFFPNQKGWYGTLGYRVNRFLPHITYAQLRDDSSSSDIGKGLEQDSLTLGVRYELGAGADLKVEAQRVEPENGSRGLFMQPTDDVNVYSVAVDVIF
;
A
#
# COMPACT_ATOMS: atom_id res chain seq x y z
N MET A 1 -14.05 -16.19 28.55
CA MET A 1 -14.03 -14.76 28.91
C MET A 1 -12.90 -14.44 29.88
N ARG A 2 -11.60 -14.55 29.51
CA ARG A 2 -10.46 -14.18 30.40
C ARG A 2 -9.11 -14.03 29.64
N LYS A 3 -9.08 -13.54 28.40
CA LYS A 3 -7.82 -13.32 27.65
C LYS A 3 -7.62 -11.89 27.06
N ARG A 4 -8.46 -10.93 27.42
CA ARG A 4 -8.44 -9.57 26.80
C ARG A 4 -7.84 -8.45 27.66
N VAL A 5 -7.15 -8.73 28.77
CA VAL A 5 -6.67 -7.69 29.69
C VAL A 5 -5.13 -7.53 29.70
N TYR A 6 -4.39 -8.35 28.97
CA TYR A 6 -2.91 -8.35 29.07
C TYR A 6 -2.17 -7.49 28.03
N ALA A 7 -2.82 -7.03 26.97
CA ALA A 7 -2.15 -6.22 25.95
C ALA A 7 -1.94 -4.74 26.35
N ALA A 8 -2.85 -4.18 27.12
CA ALA A 8 -2.74 -2.79 27.58
C ALA A 8 -1.73 -2.59 28.73
N ALA A 9 -1.46 -3.64 29.51
CA ALA A 9 -0.51 -3.58 30.64
C ALA A 9 0.97 -3.68 30.20
N ALA A 10 1.25 -4.25 29.03
CA ALA A 10 2.62 -4.40 28.54
C ALA A 10 3.23 -3.07 28.03
N ALA A 11 2.41 -2.21 27.43
CA ALA A 11 2.88 -0.91 26.92
C ALA A 11 3.25 0.06 28.05
N THR A 12 2.55 0.01 29.18
CA THR A 12 2.80 0.88 30.33
C THR A 12 4.02 0.43 31.15
N LEU A 13 4.38 -0.87 31.13
CA LEU A 13 5.54 -1.41 31.85
C LEU A 13 6.87 -1.15 31.14
N LEU A 14 6.90 -0.95 29.83
CA LEU A 14 8.12 -0.61 29.11
C LEU A 14 8.56 0.85 29.32
N LEU A 15 7.65 1.76 29.61
CA LEU A 15 7.94 3.16 29.85
C LEU A 15 8.43 3.44 31.28
N SER A 16 8.15 2.60 32.26
CA SER A 16 8.52 2.83 33.67
C SER A 16 9.90 2.31 34.07
N HIS A 17 10.61 1.56 33.23
CA HIS A 17 11.96 1.02 33.49
C HIS A 17 13.05 1.58 32.58
N ALA A 18 12.74 2.58 31.74
CA ALA A 18 13.70 3.27 30.86
C ALA A 18 14.72 4.17 31.61
N GLY A 19 14.70 4.15 32.94
CA GLY A 19 15.50 5.07 33.78
C GLY A 19 16.99 4.72 33.95
N SER A 20 17.54 3.68 33.30
CA SER A 20 18.96 3.35 33.46
C SER A 20 19.57 2.43 32.40
N LEU A 21 19.02 2.37 31.20
CA LEU A 21 19.59 1.62 30.11
C LEU A 21 20.11 2.55 29.02
N LEU A 22 21.45 2.73 29.01
CA LEU A 22 22.24 3.29 27.92
C LEU A 22 21.79 4.72 27.51
N ALA A 23 22.73 5.56 27.18
CA ALA A 23 22.52 6.81 26.48
C ALA A 23 22.02 6.51 25.04
N ILE A 24 20.78 6.00 24.91
CA ILE A 24 20.03 6.07 23.67
C ILE A 24 19.81 7.57 23.47
N GLY A 25 20.24 8.09 22.35
CA GLY A 25 19.99 9.46 21.96
C GLY A 25 18.49 9.78 21.89
N ASN A 26 18.10 10.71 21.06
CA ASN A 26 16.69 11.10 20.96
C ASN A 26 15.80 9.91 20.56
N ILE A 27 14.68 9.80 21.25
CA ILE A 27 13.59 8.90 20.87
C ILE A 27 12.45 9.77 20.36
N ASP A 28 12.07 9.56 19.12
CA ASP A 28 10.92 10.21 18.48
C ASP A 28 9.77 9.23 18.39
N LEU A 29 8.58 9.68 18.78
CA LEU A 29 7.33 8.96 18.70
C LEU A 29 6.39 9.73 17.78
N ASN A 30 5.96 9.10 16.70
CA ASN A 30 5.02 9.68 15.77
C ASN A 30 3.84 8.71 15.56
N GLY A 31 2.67 9.24 15.29
CA GLY A 31 1.51 8.41 15.04
C GLY A 31 0.58 9.00 13.99
N PHE A 32 -0.26 8.14 13.47
CA PHE A 32 -1.35 8.51 12.57
C PHE A 32 -2.56 7.63 12.80
N SER A 33 -3.72 8.15 12.47
CA SER A 33 -4.96 7.38 12.48
C SER A 33 -5.88 7.87 11.38
N THR A 34 -6.55 6.94 10.73
CA THR A 34 -7.68 7.18 9.85
C THR A 34 -8.89 6.44 10.43
N VAL A 35 -10.02 7.11 10.51
CA VAL A 35 -11.31 6.48 10.79
C VAL A 35 -12.22 6.79 9.62
N GLY A 36 -12.63 5.76 8.90
CA GLY A 36 -13.45 5.90 7.70
C GLY A 36 -14.69 5.02 7.71
N ALA A 37 -15.68 5.43 6.92
CA ALA A 37 -16.89 4.67 6.66
C ALA A 37 -17.15 4.66 5.15
N THR A 38 -17.49 3.49 4.62
CA THR A 38 -17.72 3.27 3.20
C THR A 38 -18.93 2.39 2.98
N LEU A 39 -19.66 2.66 1.91
CA LEU A 39 -20.75 1.82 1.41
C LEU A 39 -20.76 1.86 -0.13
N SER A 40 -21.31 0.83 -0.76
CA SER A 40 -21.58 0.79 -2.20
C SER A 40 -23.08 0.66 -2.48
N ASP A 41 -23.47 0.84 -3.72
CA ASP A 41 -24.83 0.54 -4.19
C ASP A 41 -24.97 -0.88 -4.77
N SER A 42 -23.94 -1.73 -4.60
CA SER A 42 -23.91 -3.11 -5.05
C SER A 42 -23.96 -4.08 -3.89
N SER A 43 -24.77 -5.13 -4.02
CA SER A 43 -24.76 -6.28 -3.10
C SER A 43 -23.61 -7.27 -3.39
N ILE A 44 -22.79 -7.00 -4.41
CA ILE A 44 -21.59 -7.77 -4.73
C ILE A 44 -20.40 -7.11 -4.07
N ASP A 45 -19.77 -7.84 -3.18
CA ASP A 45 -18.64 -7.35 -2.40
C ASP A 45 -17.43 -7.01 -3.28
N SER A 46 -16.64 -6.03 -2.84
CA SER A 46 -15.30 -5.83 -3.39
C SER A 46 -14.45 -7.08 -3.21
N GLN A 47 -13.39 -7.19 -3.99
CA GLN A 47 -12.48 -8.34 -3.98
C GLN A 47 -11.96 -8.70 -2.58
N ASN A 48 -11.79 -7.71 -1.71
CA ASN A 48 -11.35 -7.90 -0.33
C ASN A 48 -12.53 -8.16 0.64
N GLY A 49 -13.78 -8.15 0.16
CA GLY A 49 -14.97 -8.37 0.98
C GLY A 49 -15.31 -7.23 1.95
N ASN A 50 -14.68 -6.06 1.81
CA ASN A 50 -14.80 -4.97 2.79
C ASN A 50 -15.68 -3.79 2.33
N ILE A 51 -16.12 -3.79 1.06
CA ILE A 51 -17.03 -2.76 0.52
C ILE A 51 -18.27 -3.46 0.02
N THR A 52 -19.38 -3.22 0.69
CA THR A 52 -20.69 -3.83 0.47
C THR A 52 -21.77 -2.76 0.39
N ASP A 53 -23.02 -3.15 0.24
CA ASP A 53 -24.19 -2.27 0.34
C ASP A 53 -24.58 -1.91 1.78
N ASP A 54 -23.86 -2.45 2.77
CA ASP A 54 -23.93 -2.02 4.16
C ASP A 54 -22.80 -1.03 4.48
N VAL A 55 -23.02 -0.14 5.46
CA VAL A 55 -21.98 0.77 5.94
C VAL A 55 -20.90 0.00 6.68
N GLY A 56 -19.68 -0.06 6.09
CA GLY A 56 -18.51 -0.66 6.69
C GLY A 56 -17.52 0.38 7.19
N PHE A 57 -16.81 0.06 8.27
CA PHE A 57 -15.71 0.88 8.81
C PHE A 57 -14.35 0.22 8.60
N ASP A 58 -14.31 -1.05 8.22
CA ASP A 58 -13.11 -1.89 8.22
C ASP A 58 -12.15 -1.50 7.12
N GLN A 59 -12.67 -1.10 5.95
CA GLN A 59 -11.85 -0.79 4.78
C GLN A 59 -10.86 0.36 5.01
N ASP A 60 -11.29 1.42 5.74
CA ASP A 60 -10.53 2.67 5.80
C ASP A 60 -10.01 2.99 7.20
N THR A 61 -10.39 2.21 8.23
CA THR A 61 -9.97 2.49 9.60
C THR A 61 -8.63 1.83 9.90
N ARG A 62 -7.66 2.65 10.30
CA ARG A 62 -6.30 2.21 10.67
C ARG A 62 -5.66 3.14 11.69
N VAL A 63 -4.69 2.61 12.40
CA VAL A 63 -3.85 3.36 13.34
C VAL A 63 -2.41 2.87 13.23
N GLY A 64 -1.47 3.80 13.13
CA GLY A 64 -0.05 3.51 13.10
C GLY A 64 0.70 4.25 14.20
N LEU A 65 1.71 3.60 14.75
CA LEU A 65 2.62 4.17 15.72
C LEU A 65 4.05 3.85 15.33
N GLN A 66 4.87 4.88 15.10
CA GLN A 66 6.27 4.75 14.75
C GLN A 66 7.16 5.23 15.89
N VAL A 67 8.14 4.44 16.22
CA VAL A 67 9.23 4.80 17.15
C VAL A 67 10.53 4.83 16.38
N SER A 68 11.27 5.94 16.49
CA SER A 68 12.63 6.06 15.99
C SER A 68 13.56 6.39 17.15
N ALA A 69 14.73 5.77 17.20
CA ALA A 69 15.71 5.97 18.25
C ALA A 69 17.12 6.07 17.66
N ASP A 70 17.84 7.15 17.98
CA ASP A 70 19.25 7.29 17.65
C ASP A 70 20.08 6.56 18.69
N ILE A 71 20.79 5.51 18.26
CA ILE A 71 21.73 4.78 19.12
C ILE A 71 23.03 5.58 19.26
N ASN A 72 23.46 6.20 18.17
CA ASN A 72 24.58 7.16 18.10
C ASN A 72 24.47 7.97 16.80
N ASP A 73 25.44 8.85 16.53
CA ASP A 73 25.49 9.74 15.36
C ASP A 73 25.38 9.02 13.99
N LYS A 74 25.56 7.70 13.94
CA LYS A 74 25.56 6.91 12.70
C LYS A 74 24.54 5.81 12.68
N ILE A 75 24.01 5.39 13.81
CA ILE A 75 23.10 4.25 13.91
C ILE A 75 21.78 4.70 14.49
N SER A 76 20.72 4.44 13.77
CA SER A 76 19.34 4.61 14.24
C SER A 76 18.53 3.31 14.08
N LEU A 77 17.53 3.16 14.92
CA LEU A 77 16.52 2.10 14.87
C LEU A 77 15.18 2.75 14.59
N THR A 78 14.39 2.16 13.67
CA THR A 78 13.01 2.59 13.42
C THR A 78 12.11 1.37 13.39
N ALA A 79 10.96 1.45 14.07
CA ALA A 79 9.93 0.43 14.02
C ALA A 79 8.54 1.09 13.95
N GLN A 80 7.65 0.53 13.13
CA GLN A 80 6.26 0.94 13.04
C GLN A 80 5.34 -0.25 13.28
N ILE A 81 4.35 -0.03 14.14
CA ILE A 81 3.23 -0.94 14.35
C ILE A 81 2.01 -0.33 13.67
N LEU A 82 1.33 -1.15 12.87
CA LEU A 82 0.10 -0.80 12.19
C LEU A 82 -1.02 -1.71 12.71
N GLY A 83 -2.14 -1.10 13.10
CA GLY A 83 -3.40 -1.77 13.37
C GLY A 83 -4.40 -1.38 12.30
N ASP A 84 -4.89 -2.36 11.54
CA ASP A 84 -5.89 -2.19 10.50
C ASP A 84 -6.83 -3.42 10.47
N ALA A 85 -7.98 -3.28 9.84
CA ALA A 85 -8.87 -4.40 9.56
C ALA A 85 -8.45 -5.02 8.24
N ARG A 86 -7.62 -6.07 8.32
CA ARG A 86 -7.30 -6.88 7.15
C ARG A 86 -8.45 -7.83 6.84
N ALA A 87 -8.50 -8.33 5.63
CA ALA A 87 -9.62 -9.15 5.18
C ALA A 87 -9.80 -10.46 5.97
N ASP A 88 -8.76 -10.94 6.64
CA ASP A 88 -8.74 -12.16 7.46
C ASP A 88 -8.80 -11.91 8.97
N SER A 89 -8.71 -10.64 9.40
CA SER A 89 -8.71 -10.28 10.81
C SER A 89 -9.37 -8.93 11.07
N ASN A 90 -9.97 -8.77 12.23
CA ASN A 90 -10.56 -7.51 12.69
C ASN A 90 -9.54 -6.77 13.56
N PHE A 91 -8.89 -5.75 13.01
CA PHE A 91 -7.98 -4.84 13.73
C PHE A 91 -6.81 -5.55 14.43
N ASP A 92 -6.11 -6.41 13.70
CA ASP A 92 -4.87 -6.98 14.17
C ASP A 92 -3.73 -5.97 14.07
N ALA A 93 -2.85 -5.98 15.08
CA ALA A 93 -1.67 -5.14 15.09
C ALA A 93 -0.46 -5.94 14.59
N THR A 94 0.21 -5.40 13.58
CA THR A 94 1.40 -6.02 12.98
C THR A 94 2.58 -5.03 12.93
N PHE A 95 3.81 -5.56 12.92
CA PHE A 95 4.95 -4.74 12.54
C PHE A 95 4.92 -4.50 11.04
N ASP A 96 4.62 -3.26 10.63
CA ASP A 96 4.65 -2.85 9.23
C ASP A 96 6.10 -2.79 8.74
N TRP A 97 7.00 -2.17 9.51
CA TRP A 97 8.45 -2.21 9.32
C TRP A 97 9.21 -2.21 10.64
N ALA A 98 10.46 -2.70 10.59
CA ALA A 98 11.42 -2.63 11.68
C ALA A 98 12.82 -2.82 11.12
N PHE A 99 13.66 -1.78 11.16
CA PHE A 99 15.00 -1.82 10.57
C PHE A 99 16.02 -0.99 11.37
N ILE A 100 17.28 -1.33 11.18
CA ILE A 100 18.43 -0.54 11.61
C ILE A 100 18.97 0.20 10.40
N SER A 101 19.29 1.49 10.59
CA SER A 101 19.97 2.32 9.60
C SER A 101 21.40 2.64 10.04
N TYR A 102 22.34 2.54 9.11
CA TYR A 102 23.72 2.98 9.30
C TYR A 102 24.07 4.07 8.29
N THR A 103 24.48 5.25 8.79
CA THR A 103 24.88 6.40 7.98
C THR A 103 26.38 6.36 7.75
N PHE A 104 26.81 6.06 6.52
CA PHE A 104 28.23 6.05 6.12
C PHE A 104 28.75 7.48 5.90
N SER A 105 27.93 8.32 5.27
CA SER A 105 28.20 9.72 4.96
C SER A 105 26.88 10.48 4.81
N ASP A 106 26.95 11.80 4.63
CA ASP A 106 25.77 12.65 4.38
C ASP A 106 24.95 12.19 3.16
N ASN A 107 25.59 11.50 2.22
CA ASN A 107 24.99 11.06 0.98
C ASN A 107 24.58 9.59 0.98
N VAL A 108 25.11 8.76 1.88
CA VAL A 108 24.96 7.29 1.82
C VAL A 108 24.55 6.74 3.17
N SER A 109 23.41 6.07 3.20
CA SER A 109 22.98 5.22 4.31
C SER A 109 22.55 3.84 3.84
N VAL A 110 22.65 2.86 4.72
CA VAL A 110 22.23 1.47 4.48
C VAL A 110 21.23 1.09 5.55
N ARG A 111 20.12 0.46 5.14
CA ARG A 111 19.14 -0.07 6.09
C ARG A 111 19.11 -1.59 5.99
N GLY A 112 18.86 -2.26 7.12
CA GLY A 112 18.71 -3.71 7.19
C GLY A 112 17.63 -4.10 8.16
N GLY A 113 16.73 -5.02 7.75
CA GLY A 113 15.60 -5.48 8.53
C GLY A 113 14.33 -5.64 7.69
N LYS A 114 13.16 -5.48 8.30
CA LYS A 114 11.89 -5.37 7.57
C LYS A 114 11.71 -3.92 7.12
N ILE A 115 11.84 -3.68 5.82
CA ILE A 115 11.85 -2.35 5.19
C ILE A 115 10.58 -2.18 4.36
N LYS A 116 9.99 -1.00 4.35
CA LYS A 116 8.88 -0.69 3.45
C LYS A 116 9.33 -0.86 2.00
N PHE A 117 8.52 -1.52 1.20
CA PHE A 117 8.84 -1.83 -0.18
C PHE A 117 8.60 -0.60 -1.09
N PRO A 118 9.65 -0.06 -1.75
CA PRO A 118 9.54 1.20 -2.50
C PRO A 118 8.97 0.99 -3.91
N THR A 119 7.81 0.34 -4.02
CA THR A 119 7.19 -0.03 -5.29
C THR A 119 6.55 1.15 -6.01
N PHE A 120 5.82 1.96 -5.26
CA PHE A 120 4.97 3.02 -5.79
C PHE A 120 5.39 4.41 -5.30
N LEU A 121 4.82 5.43 -5.91
CA LEU A 121 5.09 6.84 -5.63
C LEU A 121 4.92 7.19 -4.15
N ILE A 122 3.88 6.68 -3.50
CA ILE A 122 3.56 6.96 -2.10
C ILE A 122 3.85 5.79 -1.15
N SER A 123 4.60 4.75 -1.58
CA SER A 123 4.88 3.56 -0.76
C SER A 123 5.37 3.89 0.64
N ASP A 124 6.23 4.91 0.78
CA ASP A 124 6.84 5.26 2.07
C ASP A 124 5.83 5.80 3.10
N TYR A 125 4.68 6.31 2.65
CA TYR A 125 3.63 6.90 3.49
C TYR A 125 2.22 6.43 3.12
N PHE A 126 2.11 5.29 2.46
CA PHE A 126 0.84 4.72 1.98
C PHE A 126 -0.21 4.59 3.09
N GLU A 127 0.21 4.28 4.32
CA GLU A 127 -0.70 4.12 5.45
C GLU A 127 -1.13 5.45 6.09
N VAL A 128 -0.44 6.56 5.77
CA VAL A 128 -0.69 7.87 6.36
C VAL A 128 -1.70 8.63 5.52
N GLY A 129 -3.00 8.43 5.78
CA GLY A 129 -4.10 9.04 5.00
C GLY A 129 -3.96 10.55 4.85
N TYR A 130 -3.56 11.25 5.90
CA TYR A 130 -3.34 12.69 5.88
C TYR A 130 -2.35 13.18 4.80
N ALA A 131 -1.43 12.32 4.33
CA ALA A 131 -0.36 12.72 3.40
C ALA A 131 -0.78 12.87 1.94
N TYR A 132 -1.99 12.45 1.56
CA TYR A 132 -2.47 12.47 0.17
C TYR A 132 -3.95 12.91 0.09
N PRO A 133 -4.47 13.26 -1.11
CA PRO A 133 -5.81 13.85 -1.23
C PRO A 133 -6.95 12.84 -1.05
N TRP A 134 -6.74 11.56 -1.39
CA TRP A 134 -7.77 10.52 -1.38
C TRP A 134 -8.03 9.94 0.01
N ILE A 135 -9.18 9.29 0.18
CA ILE A 135 -9.42 8.38 1.29
C ILE A 135 -8.61 7.10 1.06
N ARG A 136 -8.69 6.54 -0.16
CA ARG A 136 -7.91 5.39 -0.63
C ARG A 136 -7.15 5.76 -1.90
N PRO A 137 -5.85 5.47 -1.99
CA PRO A 137 -5.14 5.53 -3.27
C PRO A 137 -5.83 4.62 -4.31
N PRO A 138 -5.81 4.97 -5.62
CA PRO A 138 -6.49 4.22 -6.67
C PRO A 138 -6.12 2.73 -6.67
N ALA A 139 -7.10 1.85 -6.42
CA ALA A 139 -6.91 0.41 -6.30
C ALA A 139 -6.39 -0.22 -7.61
N GLU A 140 -6.69 0.40 -8.75
CA GLU A 140 -6.25 0.02 -10.08
C GLU A 140 -4.72 0.01 -10.22
N VAL A 141 -4.01 0.78 -9.40
CA VAL A 141 -2.54 0.82 -9.37
C VAL A 141 -2.01 0.20 -8.09
N TYR A 142 -2.49 0.65 -6.93
CA TYR A 142 -1.94 0.22 -5.65
C TYR A 142 -2.30 -1.23 -5.29
N GLY A 143 -3.38 -1.78 -5.85
CA GLY A 143 -3.72 -3.20 -5.77
C GLY A 143 -2.84 -4.12 -6.63
N GLY A 144 -2.01 -3.56 -7.51
CA GLY A 144 -1.14 -4.33 -8.43
C GLY A 144 0.02 -5.07 -7.76
N ASN A 145 0.36 -4.72 -6.50
CA ASN A 145 1.41 -5.40 -5.73
C ASN A 145 0.92 -5.66 -4.30
N PRO A 146 0.76 -6.92 -3.89
CA PRO A 146 0.34 -7.28 -2.53
C PRO A 146 1.46 -7.17 -1.49
N ILE A 147 2.73 -7.04 -1.91
CA ILE A 147 3.88 -6.98 -1.00
C ILE A 147 4.07 -5.55 -0.49
N ASN A 148 3.91 -5.33 0.80
CA ASN A 148 4.06 -4.03 1.44
C ASN A 148 5.45 -3.78 2.03
N ALA A 149 6.15 -4.84 2.44
CA ALA A 149 7.48 -4.76 3.03
C ALA A 149 8.34 -5.96 2.62
N ILE A 150 9.65 -5.76 2.62
CA ILE A 150 10.64 -6.82 2.37
C ILE A 150 11.52 -6.98 3.61
N THR A 151 11.95 -8.20 3.88
CA THR A 151 13.02 -8.49 4.85
C THR A 151 14.32 -8.56 4.07
N GLY A 152 15.20 -7.60 4.29
CA GLY A 152 16.40 -7.48 3.48
C GLY A 152 17.24 -6.25 3.82
N VAL A 153 17.90 -5.74 2.80
CA VAL A 153 18.78 -4.58 2.88
C VAL A 153 18.50 -3.61 1.74
N ASP A 154 18.65 -2.32 1.98
CA ASP A 154 18.72 -1.30 0.93
C ASP A 154 19.84 -0.30 1.18
N VAL A 155 20.21 0.40 0.12
CA VAL A 155 21.14 1.52 0.16
C VAL A 155 20.40 2.77 -0.29
N LEU A 156 20.48 3.83 0.48
CA LEU A 156 19.94 5.14 0.11
C LEU A 156 21.10 6.06 -0.28
N PHE A 157 21.24 6.32 -1.57
CA PHE A 157 22.15 7.32 -2.09
C PHE A 157 21.38 8.62 -2.39
N ARG A 158 21.77 9.72 -1.75
CA ARG A 158 21.18 11.04 -1.92
C ARG A 158 22.19 12.03 -2.45
N ALA A 159 21.79 12.85 -3.43
CA ALA A 159 22.63 13.90 -3.99
C ALA A 159 21.80 15.12 -4.40
N GLY A 160 22.25 16.30 -4.05
CA GLY A 160 21.69 17.55 -4.56
C GLY A 160 22.22 17.83 -5.98
N LEU A 161 21.32 17.95 -6.95
CA LEU A 161 21.60 18.28 -8.35
C LEU A 161 21.12 19.72 -8.66
N GLY A 162 21.69 20.69 -7.95
CA GLY A 162 21.24 22.09 -8.04
C GLY A 162 19.88 22.28 -7.36
N PRO A 163 18.79 22.61 -8.11
CA PRO A 163 17.47 22.83 -7.52
C PRO A 163 16.67 21.53 -7.29
N VAL A 164 17.25 20.36 -7.55
CA VAL A 164 16.58 19.08 -7.50
C VAL A 164 17.41 18.10 -6.65
N ASP A 165 16.75 17.32 -5.82
CA ASP A 165 17.33 16.23 -5.05
C ASP A 165 17.14 14.90 -5.78
N LEU A 166 18.21 14.12 -5.84
CA LEU A 166 18.24 12.76 -6.37
C LEU A 166 18.28 11.76 -5.21
N LEU A 167 17.40 10.77 -5.25
CA LEU A 167 17.48 9.54 -4.45
C LEU A 167 17.68 8.35 -5.40
N VAL A 168 18.66 7.49 -5.11
CA VAL A 168 18.81 6.18 -5.73
C VAL A 168 18.81 5.13 -4.63
N GLN A 169 17.91 4.15 -4.75
CA GLN A 169 17.65 3.16 -3.72
C GLN A 169 17.65 1.75 -4.33
N PRO A 170 18.82 1.10 -4.53
CA PRO A 170 18.87 -0.33 -4.77
C PRO A 170 18.52 -1.09 -3.50
N TYR A 171 17.82 -2.22 -3.67
CA TYR A 171 17.41 -3.09 -2.55
C TYR A 171 17.50 -4.56 -2.95
N PHE A 172 17.65 -5.41 -1.92
CA PHE A 172 17.66 -6.86 -2.04
C PHE A 172 17.03 -7.49 -0.78
N GLY A 173 16.19 -8.51 -0.97
CA GLY A 173 15.54 -9.18 0.15
C GLY A 173 14.58 -10.28 -0.25
N THR A 174 13.67 -10.58 0.65
CA THR A 174 12.59 -11.58 0.48
C THR A 174 11.31 -11.08 1.14
N ALA A 175 10.17 -11.59 0.67
CA ALA A 175 8.89 -11.50 1.38
C ALA A 175 8.34 -12.92 1.52
N LYS A 176 7.98 -13.32 2.75
CA LYS A 176 7.62 -14.70 3.08
C LYS A 176 6.27 -14.77 3.75
N ASN A 177 5.49 -15.82 3.41
CA ASN A 177 4.14 -16.05 3.93
C ASN A 177 3.19 -14.86 3.67
N GLU A 178 3.38 -14.19 2.55
CA GLU A 178 2.48 -13.11 2.14
C GLU A 178 1.13 -13.70 1.70
N ASP A 179 0.07 -12.94 1.92
CA ASP A 179 -1.28 -13.34 1.55
C ASP A 179 -1.61 -12.88 0.14
N ALA A 180 -1.94 -13.83 -0.75
CA ALA A 180 -2.50 -13.57 -2.05
C ALA A 180 -3.97 -13.98 -2.06
N LEU A 181 -4.84 -13.08 -2.51
CA LEU A 181 -6.23 -13.41 -2.70
C LEU A 181 -6.36 -14.48 -3.81
N VAL A 182 -7.05 -15.57 -3.50
CA VAL A 182 -7.32 -16.63 -4.49
C VAL A 182 -8.31 -16.10 -5.52
N PRO A 183 -7.98 -16.14 -6.82
CA PRO A 183 -8.92 -15.77 -7.86
C PRO A 183 -10.22 -16.57 -7.74
N GLN A 184 -11.36 -15.92 -7.88
CA GLN A 184 -12.68 -16.55 -7.73
C GLN A 184 -12.87 -17.76 -8.67
N GLU A 185 -12.30 -17.65 -9.85
CA GLU A 185 -12.31 -18.67 -10.89
C GLU A 185 -11.48 -19.91 -10.52
N ALA A 186 -10.51 -19.75 -9.62
CA ALA A 186 -9.67 -20.83 -9.12
C ALA A 186 -10.30 -21.60 -7.95
N LEU A 187 -11.22 -21.02 -7.20
CA LEU A 187 -11.82 -21.64 -6.01
C LEU A 187 -12.39 -23.04 -6.25
N PRO A 188 -13.09 -23.33 -7.39
CA PRO A 188 -13.61 -24.68 -7.66
C PRO A 188 -12.51 -25.75 -7.77
N PHE A 189 -11.28 -25.40 -8.20
CA PHE A 189 -10.16 -26.35 -8.27
C PHE A 189 -9.70 -26.79 -6.87
N PHE A 190 -9.96 -25.96 -5.87
CA PHE A 190 -9.66 -26.25 -4.45
C PHE A 190 -10.89 -26.79 -3.69
N GLY A 191 -12.00 -27.07 -4.39
CA GLY A 191 -13.24 -27.53 -3.78
C GLY A 191 -14.00 -26.45 -2.98
N LEU A 192 -13.71 -25.18 -3.26
CA LEU A 192 -14.34 -24.02 -2.63
C LEU A 192 -15.40 -23.43 -3.56
N SER A 193 -16.38 -22.75 -2.99
CA SER A 193 -17.43 -22.07 -3.76
C SER A 193 -17.01 -20.64 -4.12
N PRO A 194 -17.30 -20.15 -5.35
CA PRO A 194 -17.16 -18.74 -5.68
C PRO A 194 -17.98 -17.85 -4.73
N GLY A 195 -17.49 -16.64 -4.49
CA GLY A 195 -18.10 -15.70 -3.54
C GLY A 195 -17.49 -15.75 -2.14
N SER A 196 -16.51 -16.64 -1.89
CA SER A 196 -15.76 -16.66 -0.62
C SER A 196 -14.46 -15.91 -0.75
N VAL A 197 -14.15 -15.01 0.20
CA VAL A 197 -12.81 -14.42 0.33
C VAL A 197 -11.88 -15.50 0.87
N THR A 198 -10.87 -15.85 0.09
CA THR A 198 -9.91 -16.91 0.45
C THR A 198 -8.51 -16.44 0.09
N TYR A 199 -7.60 -16.57 1.04
CA TYR A 199 -6.18 -16.26 0.85
C TYR A 199 -5.36 -17.55 0.80
N ALA A 200 -4.33 -17.52 -0.02
CA ALA A 200 -3.28 -18.53 -0.04
C ALA A 200 -1.94 -17.87 0.19
N LYS A 201 -1.03 -18.62 0.80
CA LYS A 201 0.31 -18.11 1.10
C LYS A 201 1.20 -18.22 -0.12
N PHE A 202 2.01 -17.17 -0.33
CA PHE A 202 3.07 -17.17 -1.32
C PHE A 202 4.37 -16.62 -0.72
N ASP A 203 5.46 -17.02 -1.35
CA ASP A 203 6.80 -16.54 -1.05
C ASP A 203 7.38 -15.81 -2.26
N ALA A 204 8.01 -14.67 -2.02
CA ALA A 204 8.83 -13.97 -3.01
C ALA A 204 10.30 -13.99 -2.55
N ASP A 205 11.12 -14.67 -3.34
CA ASP A 205 12.55 -14.88 -3.09
C ASP A 205 13.39 -14.04 -4.04
N ASN A 206 14.66 -13.85 -3.69
CA ASN A 206 15.64 -13.16 -4.54
C ASN A 206 15.16 -11.80 -5.06
N MET A 207 14.33 -11.12 -4.27
CA MET A 207 13.80 -9.79 -4.64
C MET A 207 14.98 -8.83 -4.81
N ALA A 208 15.21 -8.38 -6.02
CA ALA A 208 16.25 -7.41 -6.36
C ALA A 208 15.65 -6.27 -7.19
N GLY A 209 15.90 -5.05 -6.79
CA GLY A 209 15.35 -3.93 -7.51
C GLY A 209 16.04 -2.60 -7.22
N ILE A 210 15.57 -1.59 -7.90
CA ILE A 210 16.05 -0.23 -7.77
C ILE A 210 14.87 0.74 -7.87
N ASN A 211 14.90 1.75 -7.03
CA ASN A 211 14.03 2.91 -7.10
C ASN A 211 14.88 4.16 -7.29
N VAL A 212 14.43 5.06 -8.16
CA VAL A 212 15.07 6.35 -8.42
C VAL A 212 14.02 7.44 -8.30
N ALA A 213 14.31 8.47 -7.52
CA ALA A 213 13.45 9.64 -7.41
C ALA A 213 14.24 10.94 -7.64
N LEU A 214 13.61 11.85 -8.35
CA LEU A 214 14.01 13.25 -8.51
C LEU A 214 12.93 14.12 -7.90
N SER A 215 13.27 14.97 -6.96
CA SER A 215 12.27 15.79 -6.26
C SER A 215 12.78 17.19 -5.92
N ASN A 216 11.83 18.09 -5.76
CA ASN A 216 12.02 19.39 -5.13
C ASN A 216 10.70 19.82 -4.48
N GLU A 217 10.58 21.09 -4.05
CA GLU A 217 9.37 21.63 -3.45
C GLU A 217 8.13 21.60 -4.36
N LEU A 218 8.33 21.53 -5.68
CA LEU A 218 7.24 21.63 -6.68
C LEU A 218 6.82 20.25 -7.21
N PHE A 219 7.75 19.31 -7.36
CA PHE A 219 7.45 18.05 -8.01
C PHE A 219 8.27 16.89 -7.44
N THR A 220 7.76 15.70 -7.63
CA THR A 220 8.49 14.44 -7.50
C THR A 220 8.28 13.62 -8.77
N LEU A 221 9.37 13.08 -9.33
CA LEU A 221 9.36 12.01 -10.33
C LEU A 221 9.98 10.79 -9.69
N ARG A 222 9.31 9.64 -9.79
CA ARG A 222 9.79 8.37 -9.23
C ARG A 222 9.63 7.26 -10.25
N GLY A 223 10.64 6.38 -10.34
CA GLY A 223 10.58 5.18 -11.16
C GLY A 223 11.22 4.02 -10.42
N GLY A 224 10.62 2.84 -10.55
CA GLY A 224 11.07 1.62 -9.91
C GLY A 224 11.07 0.43 -10.84
N TYR A 225 11.98 -0.51 -10.58
CA TYR A 225 12.04 -1.81 -11.20
C TYR A 225 12.37 -2.88 -10.17
N LEU A 226 11.69 -4.00 -10.26
CA LEU A 226 11.90 -5.19 -9.42
C LEU A 226 11.91 -6.43 -10.29
N GLN A 227 12.77 -7.38 -9.90
CA GLN A 227 12.69 -8.79 -10.30
C GLN A 227 12.68 -9.66 -9.05
N THR A 228 11.89 -10.73 -9.07
CA THR A 228 11.76 -11.68 -7.95
C THR A 228 11.31 -13.03 -8.45
N ASP A 229 11.60 -14.06 -7.68
CA ASP A 229 11.13 -15.43 -7.87
C ASP A 229 9.95 -15.68 -6.95
N VAL A 230 8.78 -16.08 -7.48
CA VAL A 230 7.58 -16.33 -6.67
C VAL A 230 7.25 -17.81 -6.67
N SER A 231 6.92 -18.32 -5.49
CA SER A 231 6.34 -19.66 -5.29
C SER A 231 5.07 -19.58 -4.44
N ALA A 232 4.09 -20.39 -4.77
CA ALA A 232 2.82 -20.48 -4.06
C ALA A 232 2.37 -21.93 -3.98
N PRO A 233 2.90 -22.70 -2.99
CA PRO A 233 2.64 -24.13 -2.87
C PRO A 233 1.16 -24.48 -2.72
N ASP A 234 0.37 -23.62 -2.09
CA ASP A 234 -1.08 -23.78 -1.95
C ASP A 234 -1.82 -23.80 -3.30
N PHE A 235 -1.24 -23.17 -4.34
CA PHE A 235 -1.71 -23.21 -5.72
C PHE A 235 -1.02 -24.28 -6.57
N GLY A 236 -0.18 -25.14 -5.98
CA GLY A 236 0.62 -26.12 -6.71
C GLY A 236 1.82 -25.51 -7.44
N ILE A 237 2.14 -24.22 -7.24
CA ILE A 237 3.31 -23.54 -7.77
C ILE A 237 4.47 -23.80 -6.81
N THR A 238 5.08 -24.96 -6.93
CA THR A 238 6.17 -25.43 -6.06
C THR A 238 7.56 -25.06 -6.59
N ASN A 239 7.67 -24.77 -7.87
CA ASN A 239 8.88 -24.21 -8.48
C ASN A 239 8.76 -22.70 -8.48
N SER A 240 9.92 -22.03 -8.39
CA SER A 240 9.93 -20.57 -8.49
C SER A 240 9.63 -20.12 -9.92
N GLU A 241 8.78 -19.11 -10.03
CA GLU A 241 8.39 -18.47 -11.29
C GLU A 241 8.88 -17.02 -11.29
N ASP A 242 9.40 -16.57 -12.41
CA ASP A 242 9.94 -15.21 -12.55
C ASP A 242 8.82 -14.18 -12.57
N VAL A 243 8.98 -13.12 -11.77
CA VAL A 243 8.08 -11.97 -11.74
C VAL A 243 8.89 -10.69 -11.91
N THR A 244 8.45 -9.84 -12.81
CA THR A 244 8.98 -8.48 -12.96
C THR A 244 7.89 -7.44 -12.67
N PHE A 245 8.31 -6.36 -12.04
CA PHE A 245 7.44 -5.22 -11.74
C PHE A 245 8.15 -3.91 -12.07
N SER A 246 7.46 -3.03 -12.75
CA SER A 246 7.95 -1.68 -13.05
C SER A 246 6.90 -0.64 -12.76
N SER A 247 7.31 0.51 -12.25
CA SER A 247 6.44 1.65 -12.01
C SER A 247 7.10 2.97 -12.38
N VAL A 248 6.27 3.94 -12.70
CA VAL A 248 6.68 5.33 -12.88
C VAL A 248 5.57 6.24 -12.39
N GLY A 249 5.92 7.22 -11.56
CA GLY A 249 4.96 8.14 -10.99
C GLY A 249 5.49 9.58 -10.92
N ALA A 250 4.58 10.52 -10.87
CA ALA A 250 4.86 11.94 -10.73
C ALA A 250 3.86 12.64 -9.83
N THR A 251 4.36 13.59 -9.02
CA THR A 251 3.52 14.59 -8.35
C THR A 251 3.90 15.98 -8.78
N LEU A 252 2.94 16.88 -8.78
CA LEU A 252 3.15 18.32 -8.93
C LEU A 252 2.34 19.03 -7.85
N ASP A 253 2.98 19.96 -7.16
CA ASP A 253 2.35 20.89 -6.23
C ASP A 253 2.75 22.30 -6.64
N TRP A 254 1.91 22.95 -7.44
CA TRP A 254 2.20 24.26 -8.01
C TRP A 254 1.12 25.27 -7.67
N HIS A 255 1.44 26.21 -6.79
CA HIS A 255 0.48 27.18 -6.26
C HIS A 255 -0.71 26.47 -5.58
N ASN A 256 -1.88 26.49 -6.21
CA ASN A 256 -3.09 25.84 -5.71
C ASN A 256 -3.41 24.53 -6.44
N VAL A 257 -2.65 24.18 -7.47
CA VAL A 257 -2.88 22.98 -8.28
C VAL A 257 -2.04 21.84 -7.72
N ILE A 258 -2.67 20.69 -7.49
CA ILE A 258 -1.97 19.44 -7.24
C ILE A 258 -2.27 18.45 -8.35
N VAL A 259 -1.25 17.70 -8.75
CA VAL A 259 -1.38 16.58 -9.68
C VAL A 259 -0.67 15.38 -9.10
N TYR A 260 -1.30 14.21 -9.22
CA TYR A 260 -0.68 12.91 -8.99
C TYR A 260 -0.94 12.04 -10.21
N SER A 261 0.05 11.30 -10.67
CA SER A 261 -0.12 10.30 -11.72
C SER A 261 0.90 9.21 -11.56
N GLU A 262 0.49 7.98 -11.75
CA GLU A 262 1.36 6.82 -11.68
C GLU A 262 0.87 5.73 -12.62
N ALA A 263 1.80 4.94 -13.16
CA ALA A 263 1.54 3.76 -13.95
C ALA A 263 2.44 2.62 -13.49
N PHE A 264 1.95 1.40 -13.59
CA PHE A 264 2.72 0.20 -13.34
C PHE A 264 2.50 -0.85 -14.42
N LYS A 265 3.44 -1.79 -14.49
CA LYS A 265 3.34 -3.03 -15.23
C LYS A 265 3.90 -4.17 -14.38
N ARG A 266 3.18 -5.30 -14.32
CA ARG A 266 3.60 -6.55 -13.71
C ARG A 266 3.51 -7.66 -14.74
N ASP A 267 4.62 -8.36 -14.94
CA ASP A 267 4.70 -9.56 -15.77
C ASP A 267 5.07 -10.76 -14.88
N ILE A 268 4.33 -11.85 -15.03
CA ILE A 268 4.49 -13.10 -14.29
C ILE A 268 4.62 -14.22 -15.31
N ASP A 269 5.65 -15.04 -15.18
CA ASP A 269 5.89 -16.17 -16.07
C ASP A 269 5.28 -17.48 -15.52
N GLY A 270 5.24 -18.51 -16.35
CA GLY A 270 4.93 -19.87 -15.98
C GLY A 270 3.48 -20.13 -15.54
N LEU A 271 3.32 -21.06 -14.61
CA LEU A 271 1.99 -21.46 -14.08
C LEU A 271 1.33 -20.36 -13.25
N ALA A 272 2.14 -19.50 -12.60
CA ALA A 272 1.62 -18.40 -11.79
C ALA A 272 0.82 -17.40 -12.62
N ASN A 273 1.18 -17.18 -13.90
CA ASN A 273 0.43 -16.32 -14.81
C ASN A 273 -1.03 -16.79 -15.00
N GLY A 274 -1.27 -18.11 -14.99
CA GLY A 274 -2.62 -18.66 -15.12
C GLY A 274 -3.55 -18.30 -13.95
N PHE A 275 -3.01 -18.00 -12.77
CA PHE A 275 -3.75 -17.61 -11.57
C PHE A 275 -3.68 -16.08 -11.32
N PHE A 276 -2.55 -15.48 -11.59
CA PHE A 276 -2.29 -14.06 -11.40
C PHE A 276 -1.88 -13.45 -12.74
N PRO A 277 -2.80 -12.82 -13.46
CA PRO A 277 -2.53 -12.32 -14.81
C PRO A 277 -1.48 -11.23 -14.82
N ASN A 278 -0.80 -11.09 -15.95
CA ASN A 278 -0.01 -9.91 -16.23
C ASN A 278 -0.91 -8.69 -16.22
N GLN A 279 -0.51 -7.66 -15.51
CA GLN A 279 -1.33 -6.49 -15.30
C GLN A 279 -0.58 -5.20 -15.59
N LYS A 280 -1.32 -4.22 -16.04
CA LYS A 280 -0.91 -2.82 -16.13
C LYS A 280 -2.04 -1.92 -15.66
N GLY A 281 -1.67 -0.88 -14.95
CA GLY A 281 -2.63 0.12 -14.47
C GLY A 281 -2.02 1.50 -14.46
N TRP A 282 -2.87 2.50 -14.48
CA TRP A 282 -2.46 3.89 -14.32
C TRP A 282 -3.58 4.72 -13.72
N TYR A 283 -3.22 5.84 -13.12
CA TYR A 283 -4.17 6.85 -12.70
C TYR A 283 -3.65 8.27 -12.94
N GLY A 284 -4.59 9.21 -12.97
CA GLY A 284 -4.32 10.64 -12.94
C GLY A 284 -5.29 11.36 -12.02
N THR A 285 -4.76 12.17 -11.12
CA THR A 285 -5.52 13.01 -10.18
C THR A 285 -5.19 14.47 -10.42
N LEU A 286 -6.22 15.30 -10.45
CA LEU A 286 -6.12 16.76 -10.46
C LEU A 286 -6.90 17.31 -9.28
N GLY A 287 -6.27 18.14 -8.45
CA GLY A 287 -6.92 18.86 -7.36
C GLY A 287 -6.58 20.35 -7.38
N TYR A 288 -7.44 21.14 -6.75
CA TYR A 288 -7.26 22.58 -6.64
C TYR A 288 -7.60 23.08 -5.24
N ARG A 289 -6.62 23.72 -4.57
CA ARG A 289 -6.80 24.25 -3.21
C ARG A 289 -7.59 25.55 -3.20
N VAL A 290 -8.69 25.58 -2.45
CA VAL A 290 -9.51 26.77 -2.19
C VAL A 290 -9.63 26.95 -0.68
N ASN A 291 -8.80 27.79 -0.10
CA ASN A 291 -8.68 27.95 1.34
C ASN A 291 -8.34 26.62 2.03
N ARG A 292 -9.27 26.07 2.84
CA ARG A 292 -9.12 24.78 3.53
C ARG A 292 -9.68 23.60 2.73
N PHE A 293 -10.27 23.83 1.57
CA PHE A 293 -10.84 22.79 0.73
C PHE A 293 -9.88 22.42 -0.39
N LEU A 294 -9.82 21.13 -0.67
CA LEU A 294 -9.10 20.56 -1.80
C LEU A 294 -10.05 19.62 -2.56
N PRO A 295 -10.97 20.14 -3.41
CA PRO A 295 -11.66 19.29 -4.37
C PRO A 295 -10.67 18.64 -5.33
N HIS A 296 -10.93 17.40 -5.68
CA HIS A 296 -10.12 16.64 -6.63
C HIS A 296 -10.97 15.69 -7.47
N ILE A 297 -10.43 15.36 -8.62
CA ILE A 297 -10.95 14.34 -9.53
C ILE A 297 -9.83 13.36 -9.85
N THR A 298 -10.13 12.08 -9.84
CA THR A 298 -9.20 11.00 -10.19
C THR A 298 -9.85 10.09 -11.19
N TYR A 299 -9.15 9.79 -12.27
CA TYR A 299 -9.48 8.70 -13.18
C TYR A 299 -8.41 7.63 -13.09
N ALA A 300 -8.81 6.38 -13.01
CA ALA A 300 -7.89 5.25 -12.94
C ALA A 300 -8.35 4.10 -13.85
N GLN A 301 -7.38 3.28 -14.26
CA GLN A 301 -7.61 2.17 -15.18
C GLN A 301 -6.73 0.98 -14.80
N LEU A 302 -7.31 -0.22 -14.80
CA LEU A 302 -6.63 -1.50 -14.67
C LEU A 302 -6.94 -2.35 -15.90
N ARG A 303 -5.90 -2.96 -16.47
CA ARG A 303 -6.00 -3.92 -17.58
C ARG A 303 -5.16 -5.14 -17.28
N ASP A 304 -5.63 -6.30 -17.69
CA ASP A 304 -4.86 -7.52 -17.70
C ASP A 304 -4.51 -7.95 -19.14
N ASP A 305 -3.37 -8.64 -19.29
CA ASP A 305 -2.91 -9.18 -20.57
C ASP A 305 -3.09 -10.72 -20.58
N SER A 306 -4.06 -11.25 -19.78
CA SER A 306 -4.31 -12.67 -19.66
C SER A 306 -4.92 -13.25 -20.97
N SER A 307 -4.61 -14.52 -21.24
CA SER A 307 -5.23 -15.24 -22.34
C SER A 307 -6.65 -15.70 -21.98
N SER A 308 -7.46 -16.02 -22.97
CA SER A 308 -8.83 -16.50 -22.74
C SER A 308 -8.92 -17.82 -21.96
N SER A 309 -7.79 -18.53 -21.79
CA SER A 309 -7.68 -19.78 -21.04
C SER A 309 -7.22 -19.60 -19.59
N ASP A 310 -6.80 -18.39 -19.20
CA ASP A 310 -6.25 -18.16 -17.87
C ASP A 310 -7.36 -18.07 -16.81
N ILE A 311 -7.08 -18.61 -15.63
CA ILE A 311 -8.07 -18.73 -14.54
C ILE A 311 -8.28 -17.38 -13.85
N GLY A 312 -7.20 -16.62 -13.65
CA GLY A 312 -7.24 -15.34 -12.92
C GLY A 312 -7.62 -14.13 -13.75
N LYS A 313 -8.11 -14.29 -14.97
CA LYS A 313 -8.48 -13.20 -15.87
C LYS A 313 -9.72 -12.42 -15.43
N GLY A 314 -9.93 -11.27 -16.06
CA GLY A 314 -11.15 -10.48 -15.88
C GLY A 314 -11.07 -9.51 -14.74
N LEU A 315 -9.87 -8.99 -14.46
CA LEU A 315 -9.62 -7.93 -13.46
C LEU A 315 -9.59 -6.53 -14.09
N GLU A 316 -10.20 -6.36 -15.27
CA GLU A 316 -10.20 -5.10 -15.99
C GLU A 316 -11.31 -4.17 -15.52
N GLN A 317 -10.97 -2.94 -15.20
CA GLN A 317 -11.92 -1.90 -14.81
C GLN A 317 -11.37 -0.51 -15.04
N ASP A 318 -12.30 0.45 -15.14
CA ASP A 318 -12.04 1.88 -15.04
C ASP A 318 -12.71 2.43 -13.79
N SER A 319 -12.21 3.53 -13.24
CA SER A 319 -12.90 4.25 -12.18
C SER A 319 -12.76 5.76 -12.29
N LEU A 320 -13.79 6.46 -11.81
CA LEU A 320 -13.83 7.92 -11.69
C LEU A 320 -14.20 8.30 -10.26
N THR A 321 -13.29 8.96 -9.56
CA THR A 321 -13.50 9.45 -8.20
C THR A 321 -13.60 10.97 -8.17
N LEU A 322 -14.62 11.47 -7.50
CA LEU A 322 -14.77 12.88 -7.12
C LEU A 322 -14.65 12.98 -5.61
N GLY A 323 -13.72 13.79 -5.13
CA GLY A 323 -13.46 13.94 -3.71
C GLY A 323 -13.26 15.37 -3.27
N VAL A 324 -13.43 15.59 -1.98
CA VAL A 324 -13.10 16.84 -1.30
C VAL A 324 -12.39 16.51 0.01
N ARG A 325 -11.19 17.04 0.20
CA ARG A 325 -10.50 17.09 1.48
C ARG A 325 -10.73 18.44 2.12
N TYR A 326 -11.07 18.47 3.40
CA TYR A 326 -11.25 19.67 4.21
C TYR A 326 -10.27 19.67 5.38
N GLU A 327 -9.37 20.64 5.44
CA GLU A 327 -8.39 20.80 6.52
C GLU A 327 -9.09 21.27 7.81
N LEU A 328 -9.17 20.41 8.81
CA LEU A 328 -9.78 20.70 10.12
C LEU A 328 -8.85 21.55 10.99
N GLY A 329 -7.55 21.29 10.93
CA GLY A 329 -6.51 21.98 11.68
C GLY A 329 -5.15 21.33 11.44
N ALA A 330 -4.12 21.78 12.14
CA ALA A 330 -2.80 21.20 12.00
C ALA A 330 -2.81 19.72 12.32
N GLY A 331 -2.53 18.89 11.31
CA GLY A 331 -2.47 17.44 11.43
C GLY A 331 -3.81 16.71 11.42
N ALA A 332 -4.92 17.35 11.02
CA ALA A 332 -6.21 16.66 10.91
C ALA A 332 -7.01 17.15 9.70
N ASP A 333 -7.63 16.23 8.97
CA ASP A 333 -8.53 16.53 7.86
C ASP A 333 -9.77 15.62 7.86
N LEU A 334 -10.77 16.05 7.08
CA LEU A 334 -11.98 15.31 6.74
C LEU A 334 -12.03 15.14 5.24
N LYS A 335 -12.29 13.94 4.76
CA LYS A 335 -12.44 13.61 3.35
C LYS A 335 -13.80 13.00 3.06
N VAL A 336 -14.35 13.37 1.91
CA VAL A 336 -15.59 12.80 1.38
C VAL A 336 -15.36 12.47 -0.09
N GLU A 337 -15.71 11.26 -0.50
CA GLU A 337 -15.55 10.78 -1.88
C GLU A 337 -16.80 10.07 -2.39
N ALA A 338 -17.02 10.24 -3.70
CA ALA A 338 -17.91 9.43 -4.50
C ALA A 338 -17.11 8.85 -5.67
N GLN A 339 -17.07 7.53 -5.79
CA GLN A 339 -16.38 6.81 -6.84
C GLN A 339 -17.38 6.00 -7.66
N ARG A 340 -17.25 6.05 -8.96
CA ARG A 340 -17.89 5.12 -9.88
C ARG A 340 -16.84 4.17 -10.43
N VAL A 341 -17.08 2.88 -10.29
CA VAL A 341 -16.23 1.80 -10.80
C VAL A 341 -16.99 1.11 -11.92
N GLU A 342 -16.35 0.99 -13.08
CA GLU A 342 -16.90 0.41 -14.29
C GLU A 342 -16.05 -0.80 -14.71
N PRO A 343 -16.43 -2.04 -14.27
CA PRO A 343 -15.79 -3.25 -14.78
C PRO A 343 -16.00 -3.36 -16.29
N GLU A 344 -14.95 -3.74 -17.02
CA GLU A 344 -15.06 -3.96 -18.47
C GLU A 344 -16.00 -5.10 -18.78
N ASN A 345 -16.61 -5.09 -19.99
CA ASN A 345 -17.60 -6.08 -20.42
C ASN A 345 -17.12 -7.52 -20.21
N GLY A 346 -17.80 -8.25 -19.31
CA GLY A 346 -17.49 -9.63 -18.95
C GLY A 346 -16.34 -9.80 -17.95
N SER A 347 -15.74 -8.70 -17.50
CA SER A 347 -14.80 -8.66 -16.38
C SER A 347 -15.57 -8.54 -15.06
N ARG A 348 -14.98 -9.01 -13.97
CA ARG A 348 -15.46 -8.71 -12.61
C ARG A 348 -14.77 -7.48 -12.01
N GLY A 349 -13.76 -6.93 -12.68
CA GLY A 349 -12.93 -5.90 -12.08
C GLY A 349 -12.34 -6.35 -10.74
N LEU A 350 -12.28 -5.46 -9.77
CA LEU A 350 -11.85 -5.74 -8.39
C LEU A 350 -13.04 -6.11 -7.48
N PHE A 351 -14.04 -6.86 -8.01
CA PHE A 351 -15.17 -7.41 -7.26
C PHE A 351 -15.10 -8.93 -7.18
N MET A 352 -15.89 -9.50 -6.27
CA MET A 352 -15.95 -10.96 -6.07
C MET A 352 -16.60 -11.70 -7.24
N GLN A 353 -17.49 -11.04 -7.97
CA GLN A 353 -18.22 -11.58 -9.10
C GLN A 353 -18.39 -10.49 -10.17
N PRO A 354 -18.65 -10.86 -11.44
CA PRO A 354 -19.04 -9.89 -12.46
C PRO A 354 -20.24 -9.06 -11.99
N THR A 355 -20.15 -7.76 -12.16
CA THR A 355 -21.19 -6.80 -11.78
C THR A 355 -21.31 -5.71 -12.84
N ASP A 356 -22.43 -5.02 -12.83
CA ASP A 356 -22.58 -3.73 -13.52
C ASP A 356 -21.75 -2.65 -12.82
N ASP A 357 -21.82 -1.42 -13.30
CA ASP A 357 -21.19 -0.28 -12.69
C ASP A 357 -21.57 -0.13 -11.21
N VAL A 358 -20.60 0.13 -10.35
CA VAL A 358 -20.79 0.26 -8.90
C VAL A 358 -20.42 1.67 -8.46
N ASN A 359 -21.30 2.30 -7.66
CA ASN A 359 -20.99 3.56 -7.00
C ASN A 359 -20.60 3.30 -5.54
N VAL A 360 -19.46 3.86 -5.14
CA VAL A 360 -18.92 3.75 -3.78
C VAL A 360 -18.88 5.15 -3.16
N TYR A 361 -19.38 5.26 -1.93
CA TYR A 361 -19.42 6.50 -1.17
C TYR A 361 -18.63 6.32 0.11
N SER A 362 -17.72 7.26 0.38
CA SER A 362 -16.83 7.15 1.53
C SER A 362 -16.66 8.48 2.25
N VAL A 363 -16.47 8.41 3.56
CA VAL A 363 -16.07 9.52 4.41
C VAL A 363 -14.97 9.06 5.35
N ALA A 364 -13.96 9.89 5.58
CA ALA A 364 -12.88 9.57 6.50
C ALA A 364 -12.38 10.82 7.24
N VAL A 365 -11.86 10.62 8.44
CA VAL A 365 -11.10 11.60 9.21
C VAL A 365 -9.70 11.04 9.39
N ASP A 366 -8.70 11.82 8.99
CA ASP A 366 -7.29 11.51 9.21
C ASP A 366 -6.70 12.41 10.28
N VAL A 367 -5.81 11.86 11.09
CA VAL A 367 -5.07 12.58 12.15
C VAL A 367 -3.63 12.11 12.18
N ILE A 368 -2.69 13.05 12.31
CA ILE A 368 -1.27 12.78 12.62
C ILE A 368 -0.88 13.46 13.93
N PHE A 369 0.00 12.84 14.71
CA PHE A 369 0.43 13.34 16.04
C PHE A 369 1.83 12.87 16.40
#